data_979aac14d4615619bc9adeb5b42f7d6b
#
_entry.id   979aac14d4615619bc9adeb5b42f7d6b
#
_cell.length_a   1.000
_cell.length_b   1.000
_cell.length_c   1.000
_cell.angle_alpha   90.00
_cell.angle_beta   90.00
_cell.angle_gamma   90.00
#
_symmetry.space_group_name_H-M   'P 1'
#
loop_
_entity.id
_entity.type
_entity.pdbx_description
1 polymer ?
#
loop_
_entity_poly.entity_id
_entity_poly.type
_entity_poly.pdbx_seq_one_letter_code
_entity_poly.pdbx_strand_id
1 'polypeptide(L)'
;MKVSFGLKAHSGWAALVVVGQSNGDPVVVDRQRIELVENAWAKQPYHAAENLKAAAARGLVKRGIQEAERNALREIRAAVKRETAKGNQVSACAVLVGTPMPNWSVEEILSVHFRMHKAEGALFRDVLALAAEKCGLQLLVIQEKQLTKYAEHALNTPVSTLAKKIA
;
A
#
# COMPACT_ATOMS: atom_id res chain seq x y z
N MET A 1 15.21 17.38 -5.63
CA MET A 1 14.56 16.93 -6.90
C MET A 1 13.09 16.61 -6.65
N LYS A 2 12.28 16.46 -7.72
CA LYS A 2 10.92 15.89 -7.56
C LYS A 2 11.04 14.37 -7.44
N VAL A 3 10.32 13.78 -6.47
CA VAL A 3 10.27 12.35 -6.25
C VAL A 3 8.83 11.87 -6.10
N SER A 4 8.62 10.58 -6.32
CA SER A 4 7.33 9.91 -6.13
C SER A 4 7.51 8.65 -5.31
N PHE A 5 6.47 8.25 -4.60
CA PHE A 5 6.44 6.99 -3.85
C PHE A 5 5.80 5.89 -4.67
N GLY A 6 6.36 4.69 -4.59
CA GLY A 6 5.74 3.45 -5.03
C GLY A 6 5.50 2.56 -3.81
N LEU A 7 4.27 2.07 -3.65
CA LEU A 7 3.86 1.26 -2.50
C LEU A 7 3.32 -0.10 -2.96
N LYS A 8 3.87 -1.16 -2.37
CA LYS A 8 3.34 -2.51 -2.47
C LYS A 8 3.00 -3.04 -1.09
N ALA A 9 1.70 -3.27 -0.86
CA ALA A 9 1.20 -3.82 0.40
C ALA A 9 1.45 -5.32 0.53
N HIS A 10 1.74 -5.74 1.75
CA HIS A 10 1.79 -7.10 2.24
C HIS A 10 0.94 -7.20 3.52
N SER A 11 0.78 -8.42 4.07
CA SER A 11 0.06 -8.60 5.33
C SER A 11 0.77 -7.89 6.48
N GLY A 12 0.25 -6.73 6.87
CA GLY A 12 0.74 -5.94 8.01
C GLY A 12 1.93 -5.03 7.74
N TRP A 13 2.47 -4.97 6.53
CA TRP A 13 3.56 -4.08 6.15
C TRP A 13 3.49 -3.68 4.66
N ALA A 14 4.30 -2.74 4.26
CA ALA A 14 4.45 -2.40 2.85
C ALA A 14 5.91 -2.12 2.47
N ALA A 15 6.26 -2.44 1.23
CA ALA A 15 7.46 -1.92 0.60
C ALA A 15 7.17 -0.51 0.08
N LEU A 16 8.01 0.44 0.46
CA LEU A 16 8.01 1.81 -0.05
C LEU A 16 9.29 2.03 -0.85
N VAL A 17 9.14 2.50 -2.06
CA VAL A 17 10.25 2.87 -2.94
C VAL A 17 10.11 4.35 -3.29
N VAL A 18 11.17 5.11 -3.15
CA VAL A 18 11.24 6.51 -3.56
C VAL A 18 11.96 6.57 -4.90
N VAL A 19 11.29 7.10 -5.90
CA VAL A 19 11.80 7.23 -7.26
C VAL A 19 11.87 8.70 -7.65
N GLY A 20 12.99 9.10 -8.17
CA GLY A 20 13.23 10.42 -8.78
C GLY A 20 13.66 10.29 -10.24
N GLN A 21 14.12 11.40 -10.80
CA GLN A 21 14.67 11.44 -12.15
C GLN A 21 16.03 12.15 -12.14
N SER A 22 17.01 11.54 -12.77
CA SER A 22 18.34 12.13 -12.96
C SER A 22 18.73 12.02 -14.44
N ASN A 23 19.05 13.13 -15.08
CA ASN A 23 19.42 13.21 -16.50
C ASN A 23 18.39 12.55 -17.45
N GLY A 24 17.09 12.61 -17.09
CA GLY A 24 16.02 12.00 -17.88
C GLY A 24 15.72 10.53 -17.53
N ASP A 25 16.59 9.84 -16.82
CA ASP A 25 16.41 8.45 -16.39
C ASP A 25 15.78 8.33 -14.99
N PRO A 26 14.89 7.34 -14.75
CA PRO A 26 14.38 7.06 -13.41
C PRO A 26 15.48 6.50 -12.51
N VAL A 27 15.57 7.01 -11.31
CA VAL A 27 16.52 6.56 -10.28
C VAL A 27 15.80 6.21 -8.99
N VAL A 28 16.20 5.12 -8.35
CA VAL A 28 15.74 4.77 -7.01
C VAL A 28 16.54 5.58 -6.01
N VAL A 29 15.85 6.46 -5.27
CA VAL A 29 16.44 7.34 -4.27
C VAL A 29 16.51 6.66 -2.90
N ASP A 30 15.47 5.87 -2.58
CA ASP A 30 15.37 5.18 -1.29
C ASP A 30 14.45 3.95 -1.39
N ARG A 31 14.67 2.97 -0.50
CA ARG A 31 13.82 1.78 -0.35
C ARG A 31 13.65 1.51 1.14
N GLN A 32 12.41 1.32 1.55
CA GLN A 32 12.08 1.08 2.95
C GLN A 32 11.00 0.02 3.09
N ARG A 33 11.04 -0.68 4.21
CA ARG A 33 9.91 -1.43 4.73
C ARG A 33 9.21 -0.56 5.76
N ILE A 34 7.91 -0.39 5.63
CA ILE A 34 7.07 0.32 6.60
C ILE A 34 6.10 -0.66 7.26
N GLU A 35 6.01 -0.62 8.59
CA GLU A 35 5.11 -1.49 9.35
C GLU A 35 3.75 -0.83 9.51
N LEU A 36 2.69 -1.56 9.16
CA LEU A 36 1.31 -1.06 9.20
C LEU A 36 0.55 -1.55 10.43
N VAL A 37 0.96 -2.68 11.01
CA VAL A 37 0.43 -3.19 12.27
C VAL A 37 1.55 -3.85 13.08
N GLU A 38 1.44 -3.79 14.41
CA GLU A 38 2.43 -4.36 15.33
C GLU A 38 2.01 -5.76 15.80
N ASN A 39 0.71 -5.93 16.04
CA ASN A 39 0.17 -7.17 16.57
C ASN A 39 -0.04 -8.24 15.49
N ALA A 40 0.30 -9.48 15.79
CA ALA A 40 0.17 -10.59 14.85
C ALA A 40 -1.26 -10.78 14.35
N TRP A 41 -2.27 -10.67 15.23
CA TRP A 41 -3.68 -10.79 14.88
C TRP A 41 -4.16 -9.69 13.91
N ALA A 42 -3.59 -8.49 14.00
CA ALA A 42 -3.96 -7.37 13.14
C ALA A 42 -3.45 -7.50 11.69
N LYS A 43 -2.52 -8.43 11.45
CA LYS A 43 -2.08 -8.78 10.10
C LYS A 43 -3.16 -9.51 9.30
N GLN A 44 -4.05 -10.24 10.01
CA GLN A 44 -5.16 -10.99 9.46
C GLN A 44 -6.40 -10.85 10.37
N PRO A 45 -6.98 -9.64 10.46
CA PRO A 45 -8.01 -9.34 11.45
C PRO A 45 -9.32 -10.12 11.21
N TYR A 46 -9.64 -10.49 9.97
CA TYR A 46 -10.81 -11.32 9.67
C TYR A 46 -10.60 -12.76 10.11
N HIS A 47 -9.45 -13.35 9.86
CA HIS A 47 -9.13 -14.70 10.38
C HIS A 47 -9.09 -14.71 11.92
N ALA A 48 -8.53 -13.68 12.53
CA ALA A 48 -8.55 -13.55 14.00
C ALA A 48 -9.96 -13.43 14.57
N ALA A 49 -10.93 -12.97 13.78
CA ALA A 49 -12.32 -12.78 14.18
C ALA A 49 -13.25 -13.96 13.83
N GLU A 50 -12.78 -14.97 13.08
CA GLU A 50 -13.60 -16.02 12.46
C GLU A 50 -14.51 -16.77 13.46
N ASN A 51 -14.02 -17.04 14.68
CA ASN A 51 -14.77 -17.80 15.68
C ASN A 51 -15.39 -16.93 16.77
N LEU A 52 -15.47 -15.62 16.59
CA LEU A 52 -16.04 -14.70 17.55
C LEU A 52 -17.54 -14.46 17.28
N LYS A 53 -18.28 -14.09 18.34
CA LYS A 53 -19.64 -13.59 18.19
C LYS A 53 -19.65 -12.31 17.36
N ALA A 54 -20.71 -12.07 16.58
CA ALA A 54 -20.79 -10.99 15.59
C ALA A 54 -20.34 -9.62 16.11
N ALA A 55 -20.78 -9.19 17.28
CA ALA A 55 -20.38 -7.89 17.85
C ALA A 55 -18.88 -7.83 18.18
N ALA A 56 -18.32 -8.92 18.74
CA ALA A 56 -16.89 -9.00 19.05
C ALA A 56 -16.05 -9.07 17.77
N ALA A 57 -16.49 -9.82 16.76
CA ALA A 57 -15.85 -9.91 15.46
C ALA A 57 -15.76 -8.54 14.78
N ARG A 58 -16.87 -7.81 14.69
CA ARG A 58 -16.88 -6.43 14.16
C ARG A 58 -15.92 -5.51 14.92
N GLY A 59 -15.93 -5.61 16.25
CA GLY A 59 -15.05 -4.81 17.10
C GLY A 59 -13.58 -5.11 16.87
N LEU A 60 -13.20 -6.39 16.71
CA LEU A 60 -11.82 -6.79 16.45
C LEU A 60 -11.35 -6.31 15.06
N VAL A 61 -12.13 -6.59 14.03
CA VAL A 61 -11.83 -6.15 12.64
C VAL A 61 -11.67 -4.63 12.58
N LYS A 62 -12.61 -3.88 13.17
CA LYS A 62 -12.53 -2.41 13.23
C LYS A 62 -11.25 -1.92 13.90
N ARG A 63 -10.82 -2.51 15.01
CA ARG A 63 -9.57 -2.14 15.68
C ARG A 63 -8.35 -2.40 14.80
N GLY A 64 -8.31 -3.54 14.10
CA GLY A 64 -7.22 -3.87 13.17
C GLY A 64 -7.12 -2.87 12.02
N ILE A 65 -8.25 -2.52 11.41
CA ILE A 65 -8.31 -1.50 10.35
C ILE A 65 -7.83 -0.13 10.87
N GLN A 66 -8.32 0.30 12.02
CA GLN A 66 -7.93 1.57 12.63
C GLN A 66 -6.43 1.63 13.01
N GLU A 67 -5.85 0.52 13.47
CA GLU A 67 -4.41 0.43 13.71
C GLU A 67 -3.63 0.62 12.40
N ALA A 68 -4.00 -0.10 11.35
CA ALA A 68 -3.38 0.00 10.05
C ALA A 68 -3.50 1.41 9.44
N GLU A 69 -4.67 2.06 9.55
CA GLU A 69 -4.89 3.44 9.08
C GLU A 69 -3.98 4.45 9.80
N ARG A 70 -3.90 4.37 11.13
CA ARG A 70 -3.05 5.27 11.92
C ARG A 70 -1.57 5.09 11.56
N ASN A 71 -1.12 3.84 11.47
CA ASN A 71 0.27 3.53 11.18
C ASN A 71 0.62 3.90 9.74
N ALA A 72 -0.22 3.58 8.74
CA ALA A 72 0.00 3.99 7.35
C ALA A 72 0.17 5.52 7.24
N LEU A 73 -0.72 6.28 7.87
CA LEU A 73 -0.65 7.74 7.87
C LEU A 73 0.65 8.26 8.54
N ARG A 74 1.03 7.66 9.69
CA ARG A 74 2.28 7.99 10.39
C ARG A 74 3.49 7.74 9.49
N GLU A 75 3.57 6.56 8.87
CA GLU A 75 4.72 6.15 8.06
C GLU A 75 4.84 6.97 6.77
N ILE A 76 3.72 7.23 6.08
CA ILE A 76 3.75 8.08 4.87
C ILE A 76 4.16 9.52 5.21
N ARG A 77 3.63 10.10 6.29
CA ARG A 77 4.06 11.43 6.76
C ARG A 77 5.55 11.47 7.11
N ALA A 78 6.05 10.43 7.79
CA ALA A 78 7.45 10.33 8.12
C ALA A 78 8.33 10.22 6.87
N ALA A 79 7.88 9.46 5.86
CA ALA A 79 8.57 9.36 4.58
C ALA A 79 8.61 10.70 3.83
N VAL A 80 7.49 11.42 3.76
CA VAL A 80 7.44 12.77 3.17
C VAL A 80 8.41 13.71 3.88
N LYS A 81 8.40 13.71 5.23
CA LYS A 81 9.29 14.55 6.03
C LYS A 81 10.77 14.22 5.79
N ARG A 82 11.13 12.94 5.70
CA ARG A 82 12.51 12.51 5.40
C ARG A 82 12.97 13.02 4.04
N GLU A 83 12.14 12.88 3.01
CA GLU A 83 12.50 13.35 1.68
C GLU A 83 12.58 14.87 1.60
N THR A 84 11.68 15.58 2.26
CA THR A 84 11.73 17.04 2.36
C THR A 84 13.01 17.51 3.05
N ALA A 85 13.45 16.81 4.12
CA ALA A 85 14.70 17.13 4.80
C ALA A 85 15.95 16.91 3.93
N LYS A 86 15.87 16.00 2.95
CA LYS A 86 16.92 15.80 1.92
C LYS A 86 16.85 16.82 0.77
N GLY A 87 15.92 17.79 0.81
CA GLY A 87 15.68 18.76 -0.26
C GLY A 87 14.85 18.22 -1.43
N ASN A 88 14.18 17.07 -1.25
CA ASN A 88 13.30 16.50 -2.25
C ASN A 88 11.85 16.98 -2.06
N GLN A 89 11.09 17.08 -3.16
CA GLN A 89 9.66 17.35 -3.17
C GLN A 89 8.91 16.09 -3.56
N VAL A 90 8.14 15.53 -2.63
CA VAL A 90 7.26 14.38 -2.92
C VAL A 90 5.98 14.91 -3.55
N SER A 91 5.66 14.47 -4.76
CA SER A 91 4.51 14.98 -5.54
C SER A 91 3.40 13.96 -5.74
N ALA A 92 3.74 12.69 -5.81
CA ALA A 92 2.79 11.63 -6.14
C ALA A 92 3.10 10.34 -5.36
N CYS A 93 2.09 9.47 -5.28
CA CYS A 93 2.19 8.15 -4.70
C CYS A 93 1.44 7.14 -5.57
N ALA A 94 2.11 6.10 -6.01
CA ALA A 94 1.49 4.96 -6.68
C ALA A 94 1.27 3.83 -5.68
N VAL A 95 0.05 3.27 -5.64
CA VAL A 95 -0.30 2.10 -4.82
C VAL A 95 -0.71 0.96 -5.74
N LEU A 96 -0.06 -0.19 -5.57
CA LEU A 96 -0.44 -1.40 -6.28
C LEU A 96 -1.67 -2.03 -5.62
N VAL A 97 -2.71 -2.29 -6.42
CA VAL A 97 -3.96 -2.89 -5.96
C VAL A 97 -4.28 -4.18 -6.70
N GLY A 98 -5.10 -5.01 -6.07
CA GLY A 98 -5.66 -6.21 -6.70
C GLY A 98 -6.98 -5.92 -7.40
N THR A 99 -7.70 -6.99 -7.74
CA THR A 99 -9.08 -6.88 -8.27
C THR A 99 -9.98 -6.28 -7.19
N PRO A 100 -10.82 -5.29 -7.53
CA PRO A 100 -11.79 -4.72 -6.60
C PRO A 100 -12.68 -5.79 -5.94
N MET A 101 -13.07 -5.55 -4.72
CA MET A 101 -13.95 -6.39 -3.93
C MET A 101 -15.31 -5.71 -3.79
N PRO A 102 -16.43 -6.46 -3.82
CA PRO A 102 -17.73 -5.92 -3.45
C PRO A 102 -17.74 -5.38 -2.02
N ASN A 103 -18.64 -4.45 -1.74
CA ASN A 103 -18.77 -3.90 -0.39
C ASN A 103 -19.52 -4.88 0.54
N TRP A 104 -18.83 -5.93 0.98
CA TRP A 104 -19.37 -6.90 1.92
C TRP A 104 -19.29 -6.41 3.36
N SER A 105 -20.31 -6.75 4.15
CA SER A 105 -20.26 -6.59 5.61
C SER A 105 -19.23 -7.54 6.24
N VAL A 106 -18.87 -7.29 7.50
CA VAL A 106 -17.96 -8.19 8.25
C VAL A 106 -18.55 -9.60 8.31
N GLU A 107 -19.85 -9.75 8.53
CA GLU A 107 -20.55 -11.02 8.57
C GLU A 107 -20.51 -11.76 7.23
N GLU A 108 -20.72 -11.06 6.13
CA GLU A 108 -20.62 -11.64 4.80
C GLU A 108 -19.18 -12.07 4.46
N ILE A 109 -18.19 -11.33 4.92
CA ILE A 109 -16.77 -11.70 4.76
C ILE A 109 -16.48 -12.96 5.57
N LEU A 110 -16.86 -13.00 6.85
CA LEU A 110 -16.59 -14.12 7.75
C LEU A 110 -17.35 -15.40 7.37
N SER A 111 -18.45 -15.29 6.62
CA SER A 111 -19.23 -16.46 6.19
C SER A 111 -18.56 -17.31 5.11
N VAL A 112 -17.51 -16.79 4.45
CA VAL A 112 -16.82 -17.48 3.34
C VAL A 112 -15.31 -17.26 3.44
N HIS A 113 -14.55 -18.29 3.67
CA HIS A 113 -13.10 -18.23 3.86
C HIS A 113 -12.35 -17.46 2.75
N PHE A 114 -12.71 -17.68 1.49
CA PHE A 114 -12.13 -16.93 0.37
C PHE A 114 -12.37 -15.40 0.44
N ARG A 115 -13.50 -14.96 1.01
CA ARG A 115 -13.79 -13.54 1.21
C ARG A 115 -12.87 -12.92 2.27
N MET A 116 -12.48 -13.66 3.32
CA MET A 116 -11.52 -13.20 4.32
C MET A 116 -10.17 -12.89 3.65
N HIS A 117 -9.65 -13.79 2.84
CA HIS A 117 -8.40 -13.54 2.10
C HIS A 117 -8.49 -12.32 1.18
N LYS A 118 -9.62 -12.15 0.48
CA LYS A 118 -9.83 -10.95 -0.35
C LYS A 118 -9.85 -9.66 0.46
N ALA A 119 -10.59 -9.66 1.58
CA ALA A 119 -10.72 -8.50 2.45
C ALA A 119 -9.38 -8.11 3.06
N GLU A 120 -8.60 -9.06 3.54
CA GLU A 120 -7.26 -8.81 4.09
C GLU A 120 -6.28 -8.36 3.02
N GLY A 121 -6.37 -8.91 1.81
CA GLY A 121 -5.59 -8.44 0.68
C GLY A 121 -5.92 -7.01 0.25
N ALA A 122 -7.17 -6.56 0.39
CA ALA A 122 -7.58 -5.19 0.10
C ALA A 122 -7.20 -4.22 1.21
N LEU A 123 -7.36 -4.61 2.48
CA LEU A 123 -7.23 -3.76 3.66
C LEU A 123 -5.96 -2.90 3.64
N PHE A 124 -4.79 -3.51 3.49
CA PHE A 124 -3.52 -2.78 3.56
C PHE A 124 -3.27 -1.88 2.35
N ARG A 125 -3.83 -2.22 1.20
CA ARG A 125 -3.80 -1.37 0.01
C ARG A 125 -4.67 -0.13 0.18
N ASP A 126 -5.88 -0.32 0.73
CA ASP A 126 -6.84 0.76 0.94
C ASP A 126 -6.34 1.77 1.98
N VAL A 127 -5.76 1.30 3.10
CA VAL A 127 -5.21 2.20 4.11
C VAL A 127 -3.99 2.98 3.60
N LEU A 128 -3.18 2.41 2.72
CA LEU A 128 -2.06 3.12 2.07
C LEU A 128 -2.55 4.19 1.10
N ALA A 129 -3.57 3.88 0.29
CA ALA A 129 -4.18 4.84 -0.62
C ALA A 129 -4.78 6.03 0.15
N LEU A 130 -5.57 5.73 1.19
CA LEU A 130 -6.15 6.75 2.08
C LEU A 130 -5.07 7.61 2.76
N ALA A 131 -3.97 6.99 3.21
CA ALA A 131 -2.87 7.70 3.85
C ALA A 131 -2.15 8.65 2.87
N ALA A 132 -1.95 8.22 1.61
CA ALA A 132 -1.36 9.05 0.56
C ALA A 132 -2.22 10.29 0.27
N GLU A 133 -3.54 10.11 0.13
CA GLU A 133 -4.49 11.21 -0.07
C GLU A 133 -4.51 12.18 1.12
N LYS A 134 -4.53 11.66 2.36
CA LYS A 134 -4.47 12.48 3.58
C LYS A 134 -3.15 13.25 3.75
N CYS A 135 -2.09 12.81 3.06
CA CYS A 135 -0.81 13.51 2.98
C CYS A 135 -0.76 14.53 1.82
N GLY A 136 -1.84 14.71 1.07
CA GLY A 136 -1.92 15.64 -0.06
C GLY A 136 -1.13 15.18 -1.29
N LEU A 137 -0.79 13.89 -1.40
CA LEU A 137 -0.09 13.35 -2.54
C LEU A 137 -1.07 13.02 -3.68
N GLN A 138 -0.67 13.27 -4.91
CA GLN A 138 -1.42 12.78 -6.07
C GLN A 138 -1.39 11.25 -6.08
N LEU A 139 -2.55 10.62 -5.86
CA LEU A 139 -2.66 9.17 -5.82
C LEU A 139 -2.80 8.58 -7.23
N LEU A 140 -1.99 7.56 -7.53
CA LEU A 140 -2.15 6.68 -8.67
C LEU A 140 -2.43 5.26 -8.17
N VAL A 141 -3.53 4.69 -8.61
CA VAL A 141 -3.91 3.32 -8.28
C VAL A 141 -3.63 2.45 -9.50
N ILE A 142 -2.74 1.47 -9.35
CA ILE A 142 -2.29 0.61 -10.46
C ILE A 142 -2.61 -0.85 -10.11
N GLN A 143 -3.34 -1.53 -10.99
CA GLN A 143 -3.57 -2.97 -10.82
C GLN A 143 -2.25 -3.72 -10.99
N GLU A 144 -1.86 -4.52 -10.00
CA GLU A 144 -0.58 -5.23 -9.96
C GLU A 144 -0.33 -6.08 -11.22
N LYS A 145 -1.37 -6.76 -11.71
CA LYS A 145 -1.30 -7.55 -12.95
C LYS A 145 -1.04 -6.73 -14.22
N GLN A 146 -1.26 -5.41 -14.19
CA GLN A 146 -1.05 -4.50 -15.32
C GLN A 146 0.24 -3.69 -15.19
N LEU A 147 0.95 -3.81 -14.07
CA LEU A 147 2.13 -2.98 -13.75
C LEU A 147 3.19 -3.02 -14.85
N THR A 148 3.57 -4.20 -15.32
CA THR A 148 4.57 -4.37 -16.38
C THR A 148 4.18 -3.62 -17.64
N LYS A 149 2.96 -3.88 -18.14
CA LYS A 149 2.44 -3.23 -19.36
C LYS A 149 2.36 -1.70 -19.20
N TYR A 150 1.92 -1.24 -18.01
CA TYR A 150 1.83 0.18 -17.71
C TYR A 150 3.21 0.85 -17.69
N ALA A 151 4.19 0.21 -17.05
CA ALA A 151 5.56 0.72 -16.96
C ALA A 151 6.24 0.77 -18.35
N GLU A 152 6.10 -0.27 -19.16
CA GLU A 152 6.65 -0.33 -20.51
C GLU A 152 6.08 0.76 -21.41
N HIS A 153 4.77 0.98 -21.32
CA HIS A 153 4.11 2.05 -22.09
C HIS A 153 4.55 3.44 -21.63
N ALA A 154 4.55 3.68 -20.31
CA ALA A 154 4.89 4.99 -19.75
C ALA A 154 6.36 5.40 -19.97
N LEU A 155 7.26 4.43 -20.00
CA LEU A 155 8.69 4.67 -20.11
C LEU A 155 9.23 4.37 -21.52
N ASN A 156 8.38 3.90 -22.41
CA ASN A 156 8.76 3.44 -23.77
C ASN A 156 10.00 2.52 -23.76
N THR A 157 10.08 1.64 -22.76
CA THR A 157 11.24 0.79 -22.49
C THR A 157 10.79 -0.55 -21.93
N PRO A 158 11.29 -1.69 -22.45
CA PRO A 158 10.99 -3.02 -21.89
C PRO A 158 11.39 -3.12 -20.43
N VAL A 159 10.55 -3.76 -19.60
CA VAL A 159 10.82 -3.94 -18.15
C VAL A 159 12.13 -4.70 -17.90
N SER A 160 12.51 -5.65 -18.79
CA SER A 160 13.79 -6.35 -18.71
C SER A 160 15.00 -5.40 -18.77
N THR A 161 14.89 -4.31 -19.51
CA THR A 161 15.92 -3.27 -19.60
C THR A 161 15.90 -2.38 -18.35
N LEU A 162 14.71 -2.02 -17.85
CA LEU A 162 14.55 -1.25 -16.62
C LEU A 162 15.11 -2.01 -15.40
N ALA A 163 14.81 -3.29 -15.28
CA ALA A 163 15.31 -4.13 -14.18
C ALA A 163 16.85 -4.13 -14.13
N LYS A 164 17.53 -4.13 -15.27
CA LYS A 164 19.01 -4.06 -15.33
C LYS A 164 19.56 -2.70 -14.92
N LYS A 165 18.81 -1.61 -15.13
CA LYS A 165 19.23 -0.24 -14.76
C LYS A 165 19.03 0.07 -13.26
N ILE A 166 18.15 -0.68 -12.58
CA ILE A 166 17.70 -0.41 -11.19
C ILE A 166 18.32 -1.42 -10.21
N ALA A 167 18.89 -2.51 -10.70
CA ALA A 167 19.58 -3.51 -9.88
C ALA A 167 20.92 -2.98 -9.38
#